data_e5ae008424a6c60edf54e6097f962945
#
_entry.id   e5ae008424a6c60edf54e6097f962945
#
_cell.length_a   1.000
_cell.length_b   1.000
_cell.length_c   1.000
_cell.angle_alpha   90.00
_cell.angle_beta   90.00
_cell.angle_gamma   90.00
#
_symmetry.space_group_name_H-M   'P 1'
#
loop_
_entity.id
_entity.type
_entity.pdbx_description
1 polymer ?
#
loop_
_entity_poly.entity_id
_entity_poly.type
_entity_poly.pdbx_seq_one_letter_code
_entity_poly.pdbx_strand_id
1 'polypeptide(L)'
;MRSELYSLSPIRYDSQRILETPRKQPRYVNKVPFKVLDAPDLQDDFYLNLVDWGSSNVLGVGLGNSVYMWNSQSGRVTKLCELKDDTVTSVSWIQRGTHVSIGTGKGLVQIWDAEHCRRLRTMIGHTNRVGALAWNDHILTSGSRDRLIFHRDVRSPDQYLRRLAGHKQEVC
;
A
#
# COMPACT_ATOMS: atom_id res chain seq x y z
N MET A 1 18.87 47.82 14.78
CA MET A 1 17.42 47.54 14.89
C MET A 1 16.49 48.60 14.28
N ARG A 2 16.93 49.42 13.32
CA ARG A 2 16.05 50.46 12.69
C ARG A 2 15.84 50.29 11.19
N SER A 3 16.42 49.28 10.55
CA SER A 3 16.32 49.05 9.10
C SER A 3 15.10 48.23 8.63
N GLU A 4 14.47 47.50 9.53
CA GLU A 4 13.32 46.65 9.15
C GLU A 4 11.98 47.41 9.04
N LEU A 5 11.87 48.57 9.68
CA LEU A 5 10.62 49.35 9.71
C LEU A 5 10.33 50.10 8.41
N TYR A 6 11.31 50.22 7.52
CA TYR A 6 11.19 50.99 6.26
C TYR A 6 11.48 50.14 5.00
N SER A 7 11.40 48.80 5.11
CA SER A 7 11.52 47.97 3.94
C SER A 7 10.29 48.18 3.04
N LEU A 8 10.53 48.59 1.80
CA LEU A 8 9.50 48.68 0.76
C LEU A 8 9.00 47.31 0.29
N SER A 9 9.64 46.26 0.75
CA SER A 9 9.19 44.90 0.44
C SER A 9 8.05 44.47 1.37
N PRO A 10 6.93 44.00 0.83
CA PRO A 10 5.79 43.52 1.62
C PRO A 10 6.07 42.22 2.38
N ILE A 11 7.23 41.59 2.14
CA ILE A 11 7.61 40.29 2.70
C ILE A 11 8.82 40.47 3.60
N ARG A 12 8.79 39.91 4.81
CA ARG A 12 9.92 39.91 5.73
C ARG A 12 11.15 39.26 5.10
N TYR A 13 12.34 39.77 5.44
CA TYR A 13 13.63 39.31 4.91
C TYR A 13 13.81 37.77 5.04
N ASP A 14 13.43 37.17 6.17
CA ASP A 14 13.49 35.74 6.35
C ASP A 14 12.56 34.96 5.40
N SER A 15 11.40 35.53 5.09
CA SER A 15 10.46 34.97 4.12
C SER A 15 10.94 35.12 2.69
N GLN A 16 11.64 36.23 2.37
CA GLN A 16 12.31 36.42 1.06
C GLN A 16 13.37 35.35 0.83
N ARG A 17 14.20 35.07 1.85
CA ARG A 17 15.22 34.00 1.79
C ARG A 17 14.64 32.64 1.50
N ILE A 18 13.45 32.32 2.03
CA ILE A 18 12.73 31.07 1.75
C ILE A 18 12.23 31.05 0.30
N LEU A 19 11.79 32.19 -0.23
CA LEU A 19 11.32 32.30 -1.62
C LEU A 19 12.45 32.23 -2.64
N GLU A 20 13.65 32.71 -2.27
CA GLU A 20 14.85 32.66 -3.09
C GLU A 20 15.54 31.29 -3.07
N THR A 21 15.17 30.41 -2.14
CA THR A 21 15.73 29.05 -2.10
C THR A 21 15.38 28.34 -3.41
N PRO A 22 16.35 27.79 -4.16
CA PRO A 22 16.09 27.12 -5.41
C PRO A 22 15.08 25.99 -5.18
N ARG A 23 13.94 26.05 -5.83
CA ARG A 23 12.94 24.99 -5.77
C ARG A 23 13.59 23.71 -6.29
N LYS A 24 13.46 22.62 -5.55
CA LYS A 24 13.84 21.30 -6.06
C LYS A 24 13.23 21.15 -7.44
N GLN A 25 14.05 20.86 -8.44
CA GLN A 25 13.54 20.59 -9.77
C GLN A 25 12.48 19.47 -9.68
N PRO A 26 11.33 19.64 -10.34
CA PRO A 26 10.31 18.60 -10.35
C PRO A 26 10.92 17.32 -10.92
N ARG A 27 10.62 16.21 -10.29
CA ARG A 27 11.07 14.89 -10.73
C ARG A 27 10.59 14.65 -12.17
N TYR A 28 11.51 14.38 -13.07
CA TYR A 28 11.15 13.98 -14.42
C TYR A 28 10.58 12.55 -14.39
N VAL A 29 9.37 12.39 -14.89
CA VAL A 29 8.73 11.09 -15.10
C VAL A 29 8.71 10.81 -16.59
N ASN A 30 9.33 9.72 -17.01
CA ASN A 30 9.35 9.31 -18.40
C ASN A 30 7.91 8.97 -18.84
N LYS A 31 7.49 9.54 -19.98
CA LYS A 31 6.14 9.32 -20.53
C LYS A 31 6.06 8.07 -21.42
N VAL A 32 7.21 7.54 -21.81
CA VAL A 32 7.29 6.30 -22.58
C VAL A 32 7.44 5.13 -21.61
N PRO A 33 6.58 4.09 -21.66
CA PRO A 33 6.69 2.96 -20.77
C PRO A 33 7.99 2.21 -21.02
N PHE A 34 8.70 1.91 -19.96
CA PHE A 34 9.93 1.11 -20.00
C PHE A 34 9.62 -0.39 -20.24
N LYS A 35 8.50 -0.86 -19.69
CA LYS A 35 8.03 -2.25 -19.82
C LYS A 35 6.50 -2.27 -19.81
N VAL A 36 5.93 -3.13 -20.62
CA VAL A 36 4.51 -3.46 -20.61
C VAL A 36 4.37 -4.90 -20.16
N LEU A 37 3.54 -5.12 -19.14
CA LEU A 37 3.25 -6.44 -18.58
C LEU A 37 1.79 -6.78 -18.90
N ASP A 38 1.57 -8.00 -19.33
CA ASP A 38 0.22 -8.53 -19.50
C ASP A 38 -0.33 -8.99 -18.14
N ALA A 39 -1.53 -8.54 -17.79
CA ALA A 39 -2.20 -8.82 -16.53
C ALA A 39 -3.65 -9.26 -16.82
N PRO A 40 -3.85 -10.52 -17.23
CA PRO A 40 -5.18 -11.03 -17.51
C PRO A 40 -6.04 -11.01 -16.25
N ASP A 41 -7.32 -10.71 -16.43
CA ASP A 41 -8.31 -10.67 -15.34
C ASP A 41 -8.04 -9.61 -14.25
N LEU A 42 -7.19 -8.61 -14.53
CA LEU A 42 -7.05 -7.46 -13.64
C LEU A 42 -8.37 -6.70 -13.59
N GLN A 43 -8.98 -6.63 -12.42
CA GLN A 43 -10.27 -5.98 -12.25
C GLN A 43 -10.10 -4.45 -12.14
N ASP A 44 -10.89 -3.71 -12.91
CA ASP A 44 -11.01 -2.25 -12.81
C ASP A 44 -12.15 -1.90 -11.83
N ASP A 45 -11.84 -1.94 -10.54
CA ASP A 45 -12.75 -1.56 -9.46
C ASP A 45 -12.02 -0.58 -8.53
N PHE A 46 -12.60 0.62 -8.37
CA PHE A 46 -12.05 1.69 -7.53
C PHE A 46 -11.73 1.25 -6.09
N TYR A 47 -12.48 0.31 -5.56
CA TYR A 47 -12.32 -0.17 -4.18
C TYR A 47 -11.27 -1.27 -4.01
N LEU A 48 -10.64 -1.71 -5.09
CA LEU A 48 -9.60 -2.73 -5.06
C LEU A 48 -8.21 -2.08 -5.17
N ASN A 49 -7.27 -2.58 -4.42
CA ASN A 49 -5.86 -2.17 -4.47
C ASN A 49 -4.99 -3.39 -4.83
N LEU A 50 -5.06 -3.80 -6.09
CA LEU A 50 -4.51 -5.06 -6.56
C LEU A 50 -3.03 -5.03 -6.90
N VAL A 51 -2.38 -3.86 -6.87
CA VAL A 51 -1.00 -3.68 -7.31
C VAL A 51 -0.21 -2.90 -6.29
N ASP A 52 0.97 -3.44 -5.89
CA ASP A 52 1.89 -2.72 -5.03
C ASP A 52 3.35 -3.04 -5.38
N TRP A 53 4.22 -2.04 -5.29
CA TRP A 53 5.64 -2.11 -5.62
C TRP A 53 6.48 -2.20 -4.36
N GLY A 54 7.12 -3.35 -4.13
CA GLY A 54 8.00 -3.58 -2.98
C GLY A 54 9.36 -2.87 -3.08
N SER A 55 9.97 -2.59 -1.95
CA SER A 55 11.31 -1.98 -1.85
C SER A 55 12.43 -2.84 -2.46
N SER A 56 12.20 -4.13 -2.62
CA SER A 56 13.10 -5.08 -3.31
C SER A 56 12.96 -5.08 -4.84
N ASN A 57 12.24 -4.09 -5.41
CA ASN A 57 11.92 -4.02 -6.84
C ASN A 57 11.12 -5.21 -7.37
N VAL A 58 10.23 -5.71 -6.55
CA VAL A 58 9.26 -6.75 -6.90
C VAL A 58 7.86 -6.14 -6.90
N LEU A 59 7.16 -6.29 -8.02
CA LEU A 59 5.77 -5.91 -8.16
C LEU A 59 4.87 -7.06 -7.72
N GLY A 60 3.98 -6.82 -6.76
CA GLY A 60 2.90 -7.73 -6.38
C GLY A 60 1.63 -7.37 -7.13
N VAL A 61 0.97 -8.36 -7.71
CA VAL A 61 -0.26 -8.18 -8.49
C VAL A 61 -1.28 -9.24 -8.11
N GLY A 62 -2.49 -8.80 -7.73
CA GLY A 62 -3.64 -9.66 -7.52
C GLY A 62 -4.47 -9.83 -8.79
N LEU A 63 -4.65 -11.06 -9.24
CA LEU A 63 -5.42 -11.41 -10.43
C LEU A 63 -6.48 -12.45 -10.04
N GLY A 64 -7.73 -12.03 -9.94
CA GLY A 64 -8.83 -12.90 -9.54
C GLY A 64 -8.63 -13.51 -8.15
N ASN A 65 -8.34 -14.80 -8.08
CA ASN A 65 -8.07 -15.52 -6.83
C ASN A 65 -6.57 -15.74 -6.54
N SER A 66 -5.69 -15.24 -7.38
CA SER A 66 -4.25 -15.53 -7.32
C SER A 66 -3.43 -14.25 -7.16
N VAL A 67 -2.29 -14.36 -6.49
CA VAL A 67 -1.30 -13.26 -6.41
C VAL A 67 -0.03 -13.68 -7.10
N TYR A 68 0.48 -12.81 -7.94
CA TYR A 68 1.73 -12.98 -8.67
C TYR A 68 2.74 -11.91 -8.27
N MET A 69 4.00 -12.28 -8.34
CA MET A 69 5.14 -11.39 -8.10
C MET A 69 5.99 -11.31 -9.37
N TRP A 70 6.24 -10.10 -9.84
CA TRP A 70 7.15 -9.85 -10.94
C TRP A 70 8.41 -9.14 -10.44
N ASN A 71 9.57 -9.74 -10.67
CA ASN A 71 10.85 -9.14 -10.32
C ASN A 71 11.36 -8.28 -11.49
N SER A 72 11.54 -6.98 -11.25
CA SER A 72 11.93 -6.04 -12.32
C SER A 72 13.35 -6.21 -12.82
N GLN A 73 14.25 -6.79 -12.03
CA GLN A 73 15.65 -7.01 -12.40
C GLN A 73 15.80 -8.26 -13.26
N SER A 74 15.17 -9.36 -12.85
CA SER A 74 15.27 -10.65 -13.56
C SER A 74 14.20 -10.84 -14.63
N GLY A 75 13.13 -10.05 -14.61
CA GLY A 75 11.95 -10.22 -15.45
C GLY A 75 11.11 -11.44 -15.12
N ARG A 76 11.44 -12.17 -14.05
CA ARG A 76 10.76 -13.41 -13.66
C ARG A 76 9.42 -13.13 -13.00
N VAL A 77 8.41 -13.91 -13.39
CA VAL A 77 7.11 -13.98 -12.73
C VAL A 77 7.05 -15.22 -11.85
N THR A 78 6.59 -15.06 -10.61
CA THR A 78 6.39 -16.16 -9.66
C THR A 78 5.00 -16.05 -9.08
N LYS A 79 4.25 -17.16 -9.03
CA LYS A 79 2.96 -17.20 -8.33
C LYS A 79 3.22 -17.31 -6.84
N LEU A 80 2.74 -16.33 -6.07
CA LEU A 80 2.85 -16.33 -4.61
C LEU A 80 1.85 -17.29 -3.99
N CYS A 81 0.59 -17.18 -4.39
CA CYS A 81 -0.49 -17.99 -3.82
C CYS A 81 -1.71 -18.04 -4.74
N GLU A 82 -2.58 -18.98 -4.41
CA GLU A 82 -3.94 -19.08 -4.92
C GLU A 82 -4.91 -19.28 -3.77
N LEU A 83 -5.95 -18.47 -3.74
CA LEU A 83 -7.00 -18.53 -2.73
C LEU A 83 -8.05 -19.56 -3.19
N LYS A 84 -8.41 -20.48 -2.29
CA LYS A 84 -9.53 -21.40 -2.53
C LYS A 84 -10.84 -20.68 -2.20
N ASP A 85 -11.74 -20.63 -3.16
CA ASP A 85 -13.11 -20.07 -3.00
C ASP A 85 -13.15 -18.63 -2.48
N ASP A 86 -12.12 -17.80 -2.76
CA ASP A 86 -12.06 -16.40 -2.38
C ASP A 86 -11.33 -15.58 -3.45
N THR A 87 -11.51 -14.28 -3.42
CA THR A 87 -10.89 -13.35 -4.37
C THR A 87 -9.90 -12.43 -3.67
N VAL A 88 -8.86 -12.03 -4.37
CA VAL A 88 -7.91 -11.03 -3.91
C VAL A 88 -8.52 -9.64 -4.11
N THR A 89 -8.55 -8.83 -3.07
CA THR A 89 -9.10 -7.47 -3.10
C THR A 89 -8.07 -6.39 -2.80
N SER A 90 -6.97 -6.74 -2.16
CA SER A 90 -5.86 -5.82 -1.95
C SER A 90 -4.54 -6.57 -1.74
N VAL A 91 -3.45 -5.93 -2.16
CA VAL A 91 -2.07 -6.42 -2.00
C VAL A 91 -1.23 -5.26 -1.46
N SER A 92 -0.40 -5.52 -0.46
CA SER A 92 0.51 -4.50 0.06
C SER A 92 1.80 -5.11 0.62
N TRP A 93 2.94 -4.57 0.20
CA TRP A 93 4.25 -4.96 0.68
C TRP A 93 4.58 -4.31 2.02
N ILE A 94 5.22 -5.06 2.91
CA ILE A 94 5.91 -4.48 4.05
C ILE A 94 7.09 -3.61 3.56
N GLN A 95 7.43 -2.55 4.26
CA GLN A 95 8.49 -1.62 3.88
C GLN A 95 9.86 -2.29 3.65
N ARG A 96 10.16 -3.37 4.38
CA ARG A 96 11.39 -4.16 4.20
C ARG A 96 11.38 -5.07 2.97
N GLY A 97 10.24 -5.21 2.28
CA GLY A 97 10.09 -5.96 1.03
C GLY A 97 10.17 -7.49 1.15
N THR A 98 10.11 -8.05 2.36
CA THR A 98 10.21 -9.50 2.60
C THR A 98 8.86 -10.20 2.70
N HIS A 99 7.82 -9.46 3.10
CA HIS A 99 6.49 -9.98 3.34
C HIS A 99 5.43 -9.21 2.58
N VAL A 100 4.37 -9.89 2.21
CA VAL A 100 3.20 -9.34 1.52
C VAL A 100 1.96 -9.57 2.37
N SER A 101 1.14 -8.54 2.52
CA SER A 101 -0.21 -8.67 3.03
C SER A 101 -1.21 -8.76 1.88
N ILE A 102 -2.18 -9.63 2.02
CA ILE A 102 -3.25 -9.86 1.04
C ILE A 102 -4.59 -9.71 1.75
N GLY A 103 -5.42 -8.80 1.25
CA GLY A 103 -6.83 -8.69 1.63
C GLY A 103 -7.71 -9.50 0.70
N THR A 104 -8.77 -10.08 1.25
CA THR A 104 -9.66 -10.97 0.50
C THR A 104 -11.11 -10.52 0.50
N GLY A 105 -11.88 -11.02 -0.45
CA GLY A 105 -13.31 -10.75 -0.60
C GLY A 105 -14.14 -11.19 0.62
N LYS A 106 -13.74 -12.27 1.28
CA LYS A 106 -14.41 -12.79 2.49
C LYS A 106 -13.99 -12.09 3.80
N GLY A 107 -13.12 -11.06 3.72
CA GLY A 107 -12.71 -10.29 4.90
C GLY A 107 -11.48 -10.86 5.62
N LEU A 108 -10.76 -11.78 5.03
CA LEU A 108 -9.53 -12.29 5.59
C LEU A 108 -8.35 -11.36 5.21
N VAL A 109 -7.40 -11.21 6.14
CA VAL A 109 -6.11 -10.60 5.87
C VAL A 109 -5.03 -11.65 6.07
N GLN A 110 -4.25 -11.92 5.04
CA GLN A 110 -3.20 -12.94 5.08
C GLN A 110 -1.82 -12.29 4.96
N ILE A 111 -0.86 -12.80 5.71
CA ILE A 111 0.56 -12.43 5.61
C ILE A 111 1.31 -13.59 4.97
N TRP A 112 2.07 -13.27 3.95
CA TRP A 112 2.85 -14.22 3.18
C TRP A 112 4.34 -13.85 3.18
N ASP A 113 5.18 -14.87 3.31
CA ASP A 113 6.61 -14.78 3.03
C ASP A 113 6.79 -14.86 1.51
N ALA A 114 7.31 -13.79 0.93
CA ALA A 114 7.46 -13.68 -0.52
C ALA A 114 8.59 -14.55 -1.08
N GLU A 115 9.63 -14.80 -0.29
CA GLU A 115 10.77 -15.61 -0.71
C GLU A 115 10.42 -17.11 -0.77
N HIS A 116 9.73 -17.60 0.27
CA HIS A 116 9.38 -19.00 0.40
C HIS A 116 7.98 -19.33 -0.13
N CYS A 117 7.23 -18.32 -0.63
CA CYS A 117 5.84 -18.46 -1.08
C CYS A 117 4.97 -19.18 -0.03
N ARG A 118 5.17 -18.87 1.24
CA ARG A 118 4.51 -19.53 2.37
C ARG A 118 3.63 -18.57 3.14
N ARG A 119 2.39 -19.00 3.41
CA ARG A 119 1.49 -18.25 4.29
C ARG A 119 1.96 -18.36 5.74
N LEU A 120 2.23 -17.21 6.35
CA LEU A 120 2.69 -17.11 7.73
C LEU A 120 1.51 -16.97 8.69
N ARG A 121 0.52 -16.17 8.32
CA ARG A 121 -0.62 -15.87 9.20
C ARG A 121 -1.89 -15.57 8.40
N THR A 122 -3.04 -15.93 8.99
CA THR A 122 -4.36 -15.46 8.57
C THR A 122 -5.02 -14.73 9.73
N MET A 123 -5.46 -13.51 9.49
CA MET A 123 -6.13 -12.67 10.48
C MET A 123 -7.59 -12.50 10.07
N ILE A 124 -8.48 -12.76 11.01
CA ILE A 124 -9.93 -12.66 10.86
C ILE A 124 -10.43 -11.38 11.54
N GLY A 125 -11.70 -11.07 11.39
CA GLY A 125 -12.38 -9.98 12.11
C GLY A 125 -13.18 -9.05 11.21
N HIS A 126 -12.79 -8.83 9.95
CA HIS A 126 -13.64 -8.16 8.98
C HIS A 126 -14.76 -9.12 8.50
N THR A 127 -15.92 -8.53 8.21
CA THR A 127 -17.11 -9.26 7.75
C THR A 127 -17.39 -9.08 6.26
N ASN A 128 -16.56 -8.27 5.58
CA ASN A 128 -16.67 -8.00 4.16
C ASN A 128 -15.28 -7.78 3.55
N ARG A 129 -15.20 -7.60 2.24
CA ARG A 129 -13.93 -7.44 1.51
C ARG A 129 -13.00 -6.41 2.15
N VAL A 130 -11.70 -6.70 2.09
CA VAL A 130 -10.64 -5.83 2.59
C VAL A 130 -9.97 -5.14 1.41
N GLY A 131 -10.41 -3.91 1.13
CA GLY A 131 -9.93 -3.14 -0.01
C GLY A 131 -8.68 -2.31 0.26
N ALA A 132 -8.39 -1.97 1.53
CA ALA A 132 -7.28 -1.11 1.91
C ALA A 132 -6.35 -1.80 2.90
N LEU A 133 -5.05 -1.75 2.62
CA LEU A 133 -3.98 -2.25 3.47
C LEU A 133 -2.87 -1.20 3.55
N ALA A 134 -2.35 -0.95 4.75
CA ALA A 134 -1.23 -0.03 4.96
C ALA A 134 -0.32 -0.52 6.08
N TRP A 135 0.97 -0.51 5.83
CA TRP A 135 1.99 -0.91 6.78
C TRP A 135 2.62 0.27 7.50
N ASN A 136 2.87 0.10 8.79
CA ASN A 136 3.76 0.95 9.57
C ASN A 136 4.65 0.02 10.41
N ASP A 137 5.83 -0.29 9.90
CA ASP A 137 6.77 -1.30 10.43
C ASP A 137 6.07 -2.65 10.65
N HIS A 138 5.80 -3.02 11.88
CA HIS A 138 5.13 -4.29 12.27
C HIS A 138 3.62 -4.16 12.47
N ILE A 139 3.09 -2.97 12.33
CA ILE A 139 1.64 -2.72 12.41
C ILE A 139 1.05 -2.72 11.02
N LEU A 140 0.09 -3.60 10.80
CA LEU A 140 -0.74 -3.62 9.60
C LEU A 140 -2.10 -3.02 9.90
N THR A 141 -2.46 -2.01 9.15
CA THR A 141 -3.80 -1.42 9.14
C THR A 141 -4.59 -2.00 7.98
N SER A 142 -5.81 -2.46 8.25
CA SER A 142 -6.73 -2.96 7.22
C SER A 142 -8.04 -2.21 7.27
N GLY A 143 -8.51 -1.75 6.11
CA GLY A 143 -9.81 -1.11 5.90
C GLY A 143 -10.71 -1.99 5.04
N SER A 144 -12.00 -2.03 5.35
CA SER A 144 -12.95 -2.93 4.72
C SER A 144 -14.26 -2.25 4.36
N ARG A 145 -15.01 -2.90 3.48
CA ARG A 145 -16.40 -2.55 3.15
C ARG A 145 -17.34 -2.65 4.35
N ASP A 146 -16.95 -3.37 5.41
CA ASP A 146 -17.68 -3.39 6.68
C ASP A 146 -17.61 -2.08 7.46
N ARG A 147 -16.92 -1.05 6.92
CA ARG A 147 -16.76 0.29 7.48
C ARG A 147 -15.86 0.34 8.71
N LEU A 148 -15.14 -0.72 8.98
CA LEU A 148 -14.20 -0.83 10.09
C LEU A 148 -12.76 -0.72 9.59
N ILE A 149 -11.90 -0.21 10.49
CA ILE A 149 -10.46 -0.27 10.33
C ILE A 149 -9.89 -1.02 11.51
N PHE A 150 -9.00 -1.96 11.25
CA PHE A 150 -8.24 -2.65 12.29
C PHE A 150 -6.76 -2.29 12.21
N HIS A 151 -6.17 -2.02 13.36
CA HIS A 151 -4.71 -2.00 13.53
C HIS A 151 -4.29 -3.32 14.17
N ARG A 152 -3.38 -4.02 13.54
CA ARG A 152 -2.90 -5.33 13.97
C ARG A 152 -1.38 -5.35 14.05
N ASP A 153 -0.84 -5.83 15.18
CA ASP A 153 0.57 -6.21 15.24
C ASP A 153 0.73 -7.61 14.67
N VAL A 154 1.47 -7.74 13.58
CA VAL A 154 1.64 -9.04 12.91
C VAL A 154 2.48 -10.03 13.72
N ARG A 155 3.15 -9.58 14.79
CA ARG A 155 3.94 -10.40 15.72
C ARG A 155 3.12 -10.91 16.90
N SER A 156 2.07 -10.16 17.28
CA SER A 156 1.21 -10.52 18.40
C SER A 156 0.19 -11.61 18.01
N PRO A 157 -0.12 -12.57 18.87
CA PRO A 157 -1.20 -13.52 18.62
C PRO A 157 -2.58 -12.89 18.65
N ASP A 158 -2.71 -11.68 19.21
CA ASP A 158 -3.98 -10.98 19.34
C ASP A 158 -4.61 -10.69 17.97
N GLN A 159 -5.93 -10.67 17.92
CA GLN A 159 -6.65 -10.43 16.67
C GLN A 159 -6.46 -9.02 16.16
N TYR A 160 -6.41 -8.02 17.05
CA TYR A 160 -6.18 -6.62 16.73
C TYR A 160 -5.76 -5.82 17.97
N LEU A 161 -4.99 -4.76 17.75
CA LEU A 161 -4.65 -3.77 18.79
C LEU A 161 -5.77 -2.75 18.97
N ARG A 162 -6.34 -2.31 17.86
CA ARG A 162 -7.44 -1.33 17.84
C ARG A 162 -8.42 -1.64 16.73
N ARG A 163 -9.69 -1.41 17.02
CA ARG A 163 -10.80 -1.41 16.09
C ARG A 163 -11.36 0.00 16.03
N LEU A 164 -11.33 0.61 14.85
CA LEU A 164 -11.86 1.95 14.62
C LEU A 164 -13.18 1.83 13.88
N ALA A 165 -14.20 2.47 14.41
CA ALA A 165 -15.52 2.57 13.82
C ALA A 165 -15.89 4.04 13.66
N GLY A 166 -16.60 4.41 12.59
CA GLY A 166 -16.98 5.80 12.32
C GLY A 166 -17.23 6.08 10.85
N HIS A 167 -16.62 5.31 9.96
CA HIS A 167 -16.93 5.40 8.55
C HIS A 167 -18.37 4.98 8.27
N LYS A 168 -19.05 5.71 7.36
CA LYS A 168 -20.42 5.42 6.92
C LYS A 168 -20.48 4.60 5.64
N GLN A 169 -19.36 4.53 4.93
CA GLN A 169 -19.19 3.81 3.67
C GLN A 169 -17.94 2.94 3.72
N GLU A 170 -17.70 2.16 2.65
CA GLU A 170 -16.52 1.33 2.46
C GLU A 170 -15.22 2.15 2.67
N VAL A 171 -14.25 1.56 3.33
CA VAL A 171 -12.91 2.14 3.51
C VAL A 171 -12.03 1.73 2.34
N CYS A 172 -11.53 2.72 1.60
CA CYS A 172 -10.65 2.57 0.44
C CYS A 172 -9.41 3.46 0.55
#